data_40b3e31974ec0ef99d01f572e896e05a
#
_entry.id   40b3e31974ec0ef99d01f572e896e05a
#
_cell.length_a   1.000
_cell.length_b   1.000
_cell.length_c   1.000
_cell.angle_alpha   90.00
_cell.angle_beta   90.00
_cell.angle_gamma   90.00
#
_symmetry.space_group_name_H-M   'P 1'
#
loop_
_entity.id
_entity.type
_entity.pdbx_description
1 polymer ?
#
loop_
_entity_poly.entity_id
_entity_poly.type
_entity_poly.pdbx_seq_one_letter_code
_entity_poly.pdbx_strand_id
1 'polypeptide(L)'
;TTHKTLRGPRGGMILCNSPDIAKKVNSAIFPGIQGGPLMHVIAAKAVAFKEALSDEFVQYQKQVIKNAKTLAQTLQDGGLDLVTGGTDTHVLLVDLRKKKVTGATAEKVLGEGNIVCNKNGIPFDIEKPTITSGIRLGTPAATTRGFKETQLKQVGSWILEILDNVHSEKSSQVLSLIHISEPTRRT
;
A
#
# COMPACT_ATOMS: atom_id res chain seq x y z
N THR A 1 9.57 11.49 -1.07
CA THR A 1 8.81 11.42 -2.33
C THR A 1 7.47 12.13 -2.19
N THR A 2 7.01 12.78 -3.25
CA THR A 2 5.73 13.51 -3.27
C THR A 2 4.55 12.67 -3.77
N HIS A 3 4.81 11.53 -4.41
CA HIS A 3 3.82 10.67 -5.08
C HIS A 3 3.32 9.48 -4.26
N LYS A 4 3.59 9.44 -2.96
CA LYS A 4 3.11 8.39 -2.05
C LYS A 4 2.10 8.97 -1.05
N THR A 5 2.41 9.06 0.21
CA THR A 5 1.50 9.54 1.26
C THR A 5 0.94 10.94 0.99
N LEU A 6 1.72 11.83 0.38
CA LEU A 6 1.26 13.18 0.00
C LEU A 6 0.30 13.22 -1.20
N ARG A 7 0.07 12.11 -1.90
CA ARG A 7 -0.78 12.02 -3.11
C ARG A 7 -0.44 13.02 -4.23
N GLY A 8 0.80 13.47 -4.29
CA GLY A 8 1.27 14.43 -5.28
C GLY A 8 1.80 13.77 -6.57
N PRO A 9 2.37 14.58 -7.46
CA PRO A 9 3.02 14.10 -8.68
C PRO A 9 4.30 13.34 -8.35
N ARG A 10 4.78 12.53 -9.30
CA ARG A 10 6.07 11.86 -9.16
C ARG A 10 7.19 12.87 -9.02
N GLY A 11 8.00 12.70 -7.98
CA GLY A 11 9.11 13.56 -7.68
C GLY A 11 9.71 13.34 -6.30
N GLY A 12 10.82 14.01 -6.07
CA GLY A 12 11.49 14.10 -4.78
C GLY A 12 11.31 15.47 -4.14
N MET A 13 11.60 15.53 -2.86
CA MET A 13 11.67 16.75 -2.08
C MET A 13 12.74 16.54 -1.00
N ILE A 14 13.61 17.53 -0.85
CA ILE A 14 14.61 17.58 0.21
C ILE A 14 14.29 18.79 1.09
N LEU A 15 14.15 18.55 2.38
CA LEU A 15 13.93 19.59 3.39
C LEU A 15 15.16 19.69 4.27
N CYS A 16 15.64 20.91 4.52
CA CYS A 16 16.73 21.17 5.45
C CYS A 16 16.58 22.57 6.06
N ASN A 17 17.05 22.72 7.30
CA ASN A 17 17.01 23.99 8.03
C ASN A 17 18.36 24.74 8.01
N SER A 18 19.42 24.11 7.50
CA SER A 18 20.76 24.71 7.43
C SER A 18 21.00 25.36 6.07
N PRO A 19 21.30 26.66 5.99
CA PRO A 19 21.64 27.35 4.75
C PRO A 19 22.82 26.70 4.02
N ASP A 20 23.85 26.26 4.76
CA ASP A 20 25.03 25.62 4.17
C ASP A 20 24.71 24.28 3.53
N ILE A 21 23.84 23.47 4.18
CA ILE A 21 23.34 22.22 3.60
C ILE A 21 22.46 22.52 2.37
N ALA A 22 21.58 23.50 2.46
CA ALA A 22 20.73 23.90 1.33
C ALA A 22 21.58 24.31 0.11
N LYS A 23 22.64 25.08 0.30
CA LYS A 23 23.57 25.48 -0.76
C LYS A 23 24.24 24.26 -1.42
N LYS A 24 24.72 23.31 -0.61
CA LYS A 24 25.35 22.08 -1.12
C LYS A 24 24.34 21.21 -1.90
N VAL A 25 23.11 21.04 -1.35
CA VAL A 25 22.04 20.28 -2.01
C VAL A 25 21.64 20.92 -3.34
N ASN A 26 21.44 22.26 -3.36
CA ASN A 26 21.08 22.96 -4.58
C ASN A 26 22.16 22.82 -5.65
N SER A 27 23.44 22.97 -5.29
CA SER A 27 24.56 22.80 -6.23
C SER A 27 24.69 21.36 -6.73
N ALA A 28 24.45 20.37 -5.87
CA ALA A 28 24.48 18.97 -6.26
C ALA A 28 23.32 18.61 -7.20
N ILE A 29 22.14 19.20 -7.01
CA ILE A 29 21.00 19.01 -7.90
C ILE A 29 21.26 19.74 -9.24
N PHE A 30 21.52 21.02 -9.20
CA PHE A 30 21.77 21.82 -10.39
C PHE A 30 23.03 22.66 -10.22
N PRO A 31 24.02 22.57 -11.14
CA PRO A 31 24.03 21.76 -12.36
C PRO A 31 24.57 20.33 -12.18
N GLY A 32 24.71 19.84 -10.94
CA GLY A 32 25.41 18.59 -10.66
C GLY A 32 24.80 17.36 -11.37
N ILE A 33 23.56 17.00 -11.05
CA ILE A 33 22.91 15.77 -11.54
C ILE A 33 21.63 16.02 -12.35
N GLN A 34 21.06 17.23 -12.31
CA GLN A 34 19.83 17.59 -13.01
C GLN A 34 20.01 18.86 -13.82
N GLY A 35 19.10 19.11 -14.77
CA GLY A 35 19.03 20.31 -15.59
C GLY A 35 17.73 21.08 -15.37
N GLY A 36 17.11 21.56 -16.45
CA GLY A 36 15.88 22.33 -16.41
C GLY A 36 14.74 21.53 -15.76
N PRO A 37 14.01 22.12 -14.79
CA PRO A 37 12.96 21.42 -14.07
C PRO A 37 11.68 21.29 -14.91
N LEU A 38 10.91 20.23 -14.62
CA LEU A 38 9.58 20.04 -15.20
C LEU A 38 8.58 20.94 -14.47
N MET A 39 8.25 22.09 -15.04
CA MET A 39 7.41 23.11 -14.39
C MET A 39 5.99 22.62 -14.10
N HIS A 40 5.41 21.76 -14.94
CA HIS A 40 4.11 21.15 -14.66
C HIS A 40 4.15 20.26 -13.40
N VAL A 41 5.25 19.56 -13.13
CA VAL A 41 5.44 18.79 -11.89
C VAL A 41 5.54 19.73 -10.69
N ILE A 42 6.24 20.86 -10.82
CA ILE A 42 6.33 21.86 -9.73
C ILE A 42 4.96 22.45 -9.43
N ALA A 43 4.19 22.82 -10.45
CA ALA A 43 2.82 23.31 -10.27
C ALA A 43 1.92 22.27 -9.60
N ALA A 44 2.01 21.02 -10.05
CA ALA A 44 1.26 19.92 -9.43
C ALA A 44 1.67 19.67 -7.96
N LYS A 45 2.96 19.82 -7.61
CA LYS A 45 3.41 19.78 -6.20
C LYS A 45 2.78 20.90 -5.37
N ALA A 46 2.68 22.12 -5.90
CA ALA A 46 2.08 23.25 -5.19
C ALA A 46 0.60 22.97 -4.87
N VAL A 47 -0.16 22.43 -5.83
CA VAL A 47 -1.55 22.01 -5.61
C VAL A 47 -1.63 20.91 -4.55
N ALA A 48 -0.82 19.86 -4.69
CA ALA A 48 -0.81 18.74 -3.74
C ALA A 48 -0.46 19.19 -2.30
N PHE A 49 0.46 20.12 -2.14
CA PHE A 49 0.83 20.64 -0.82
C PHE A 49 -0.29 21.51 -0.23
N LYS A 50 -0.98 22.29 -1.06
CA LYS A 50 -2.16 23.05 -0.62
C LYS A 50 -3.27 22.11 -0.14
N GLU A 51 -3.55 21.04 -0.88
CA GLU A 51 -4.51 20.01 -0.45
C GLU A 51 -4.07 19.36 0.86
N ALA A 52 -2.78 19.02 0.99
CA ALA A 52 -2.24 18.37 2.18
C ALA A 52 -2.31 19.24 3.46
N LEU A 53 -2.48 20.55 3.33
CA LEU A 53 -2.68 21.47 4.45
C LEU A 53 -4.16 21.56 4.90
N SER A 54 -5.09 20.94 4.19
CA SER A 54 -6.51 21.01 4.51
C SER A 54 -6.92 20.05 5.63
N ASP A 55 -7.99 20.40 6.34
CA ASP A 55 -8.58 19.54 7.36
C ASP A 55 -9.12 18.23 6.76
N GLU A 56 -9.64 18.28 5.54
CA GLU A 56 -10.09 17.09 4.81
C GLU A 56 -8.96 16.09 4.62
N PHE A 57 -7.75 16.56 4.30
CA PHE A 57 -6.58 15.70 4.17
C PHE A 57 -6.16 15.08 5.51
N VAL A 58 -6.27 15.83 6.60
CA VAL A 58 -6.03 15.30 7.95
C VAL A 58 -7.02 14.18 8.28
N GLN A 59 -8.32 14.38 8.00
CA GLN A 59 -9.32 13.33 8.20
C GLN A 59 -9.10 12.12 7.31
N TYR A 60 -8.74 12.35 6.05
CA TYR A 60 -8.35 11.27 5.13
C TYR A 60 -7.20 10.44 5.68
N GLN A 61 -6.13 11.05 6.18
CA GLN A 61 -4.99 10.32 6.73
C GLN A 61 -5.36 9.55 8.01
N LYS A 62 -6.21 10.10 8.87
CA LYS A 62 -6.76 9.39 10.03
C LYS A 62 -7.54 8.14 9.60
N GLN A 63 -8.35 8.26 8.54
CA GLN A 63 -9.10 7.11 8.00
C GLN A 63 -8.17 6.07 7.38
N VAL A 64 -7.10 6.48 6.69
CA VAL A 64 -6.07 5.56 6.16
C VAL A 64 -5.49 4.69 7.28
N ILE A 65 -5.13 5.28 8.41
CA ILE A 65 -4.58 4.56 9.57
C ILE A 65 -5.62 3.63 10.20
N LYS A 66 -6.87 4.10 10.38
CA LYS A 66 -7.95 3.25 10.90
C LYS A 66 -8.18 2.03 10.00
N ASN A 67 -8.25 2.25 8.71
CA ASN A 67 -8.38 1.20 7.72
C ASN A 67 -7.23 0.19 7.78
N ALA A 68 -6.00 0.68 7.91
CA ALA A 68 -4.83 -0.19 8.02
C ALA A 68 -4.87 -1.04 9.30
N LYS A 69 -5.21 -0.45 10.44
CA LYS A 69 -5.36 -1.18 11.71
C LYS A 69 -6.48 -2.22 11.64
N THR A 70 -7.61 -1.87 11.03
CA THR A 70 -8.73 -2.81 10.85
C THR A 70 -8.35 -3.99 9.97
N LEU A 71 -7.69 -3.75 8.83
CA LEU A 71 -7.21 -4.81 7.96
C LEU A 71 -6.18 -5.69 8.69
N ALA A 72 -5.24 -5.07 9.40
CA ALA A 72 -4.24 -5.76 10.21
C ALA A 72 -4.88 -6.72 11.21
N GLN A 73 -5.82 -6.23 12.01
CA GLN A 73 -6.53 -7.04 13.00
C GLN A 73 -7.30 -8.20 12.35
N THR A 74 -8.02 -7.92 11.25
CA THR A 74 -8.77 -8.97 10.54
C THR A 74 -7.86 -10.10 10.05
N LEU A 75 -6.69 -9.76 9.51
CA LEU A 75 -5.74 -10.75 9.02
C LEU A 75 -5.12 -11.55 10.18
N GLN A 76 -4.83 -10.91 11.31
CA GLN A 76 -4.31 -11.59 12.51
C GLN A 76 -5.37 -12.51 13.13
N ASP A 77 -6.61 -12.08 13.24
CA ASP A 77 -7.72 -12.90 13.73
C ASP A 77 -7.92 -14.14 12.84
N GLY A 78 -7.62 -14.03 11.55
CA GLY A 78 -7.61 -15.14 10.58
C GLY A 78 -6.31 -15.97 10.58
N GLY A 79 -5.44 -15.77 11.56
CA GLY A 79 -4.23 -16.59 11.79
C GLY A 79 -3.01 -16.22 10.95
N LEU A 80 -3.00 -15.07 10.28
CA LEU A 80 -1.81 -14.54 9.61
C LEU A 80 -0.94 -13.74 10.58
N ASP A 81 0.38 -13.82 10.39
CA ASP A 81 1.32 -13.00 11.14
C ASP A 81 1.62 -11.70 10.39
N LEU A 82 1.68 -10.60 11.14
CA LEU A 82 2.23 -9.35 10.65
C LEU A 82 3.64 -9.18 11.20
N VAL A 83 4.58 -8.82 10.33
CA VAL A 83 6.02 -8.75 10.68
C VAL A 83 6.29 -7.88 11.91
N THR A 84 5.51 -6.81 12.11
CA THR A 84 5.63 -5.90 13.26
C THR A 84 4.54 -6.10 14.33
N GLY A 85 3.79 -7.19 14.27
CA GLY A 85 2.65 -7.43 15.15
C GLY A 85 1.46 -6.49 14.94
N GLY A 86 1.47 -5.70 13.86
CA GLY A 86 0.43 -4.71 13.53
C GLY A 86 0.96 -3.61 12.64
N THR A 87 0.30 -2.45 12.62
CA THR A 87 0.77 -1.27 11.89
C THR A 87 0.35 0.04 12.55
N ASP A 88 1.24 1.02 12.55
CA ASP A 88 0.97 2.42 12.90
C ASP A 88 0.95 3.33 11.66
N THR A 89 1.10 2.73 10.46
CA THR A 89 1.15 3.43 9.19
C THR A 89 0.07 2.94 8.23
N HIS A 90 0.20 3.30 6.97
CA HIS A 90 -0.70 2.89 5.89
C HIS A 90 -0.33 1.52 5.27
N VAL A 91 0.77 0.91 5.71
CA VAL A 91 1.36 -0.30 5.10
C VAL A 91 1.36 -1.44 6.10
N LEU A 92 1.05 -2.63 5.61
CA LEU A 92 1.17 -3.89 6.33
C LEU A 92 2.14 -4.80 5.58
N LEU A 93 2.99 -5.49 6.32
CA LEU A 93 3.83 -6.56 5.81
C LEU A 93 3.37 -7.88 6.47
N VAL A 94 2.83 -8.76 5.64
CA VAL A 94 2.21 -10.02 6.08
C VAL A 94 3.18 -11.17 5.83
N ASP A 95 3.40 -11.98 6.85
CA ASP A 95 4.18 -13.23 6.77
C ASP A 95 3.23 -14.39 6.40
N LEU A 96 3.51 -15.06 5.29
CA LEU A 96 2.66 -16.12 4.74
C LEU A 96 3.15 -17.53 5.10
N ARG A 97 4.26 -17.67 5.81
CA ARG A 97 4.87 -18.98 6.12
C ARG A 97 3.91 -19.92 6.85
N LYS A 98 3.08 -19.41 7.75
CA LYS A 98 2.05 -20.21 8.45
C LYS A 98 1.01 -20.82 7.51
N LYS A 99 0.69 -20.12 6.41
CA LYS A 99 -0.24 -20.62 5.39
C LYS A 99 0.44 -21.49 4.33
N LYS A 100 1.78 -21.64 4.40
CA LYS A 100 2.59 -22.39 3.43
C LYS A 100 2.40 -21.90 1.99
N VAL A 101 2.20 -20.59 1.82
CA VAL A 101 2.01 -19.91 0.54
C VAL A 101 3.17 -18.95 0.33
N THR A 102 3.75 -18.94 -0.88
CA THR A 102 4.80 -17.97 -1.22
C THR A 102 4.22 -16.61 -1.56
N GLY A 103 5.03 -15.55 -1.42
CA GLY A 103 4.61 -14.20 -1.82
C GLY A 103 4.22 -14.11 -3.30
N ALA A 104 4.96 -14.81 -4.18
CA ALA A 104 4.65 -14.84 -5.61
C ALA A 104 3.30 -15.51 -5.92
N THR A 105 3.00 -16.62 -5.23
CA THR A 105 1.70 -17.30 -5.38
C THR A 105 0.58 -16.41 -4.87
N ALA A 106 0.74 -15.81 -3.67
CA ALA A 106 -0.25 -14.93 -3.09
C ALA A 106 -0.52 -13.68 -3.97
N GLU A 107 0.54 -13.03 -4.48
CA GLU A 107 0.41 -11.88 -5.40
C GLU A 107 -0.43 -12.24 -6.63
N LYS A 108 -0.21 -13.43 -7.20
CA LYS A 108 -0.95 -13.91 -8.37
C LYS A 108 -2.41 -14.16 -8.05
N VAL A 109 -2.72 -15.00 -7.05
CA VAL A 109 -4.11 -15.40 -6.78
C VAL A 109 -4.95 -14.26 -6.22
N LEU A 110 -4.37 -13.37 -5.40
CA LEU A 110 -5.04 -12.16 -4.95
C LEU A 110 -5.32 -11.20 -6.11
N GLY A 111 -4.37 -11.08 -7.06
CA GLY A 111 -4.56 -10.29 -8.28
C GLY A 111 -5.71 -10.82 -9.16
N GLU A 112 -5.85 -12.14 -9.28
CA GLU A 112 -6.99 -12.79 -9.96
C GLU A 112 -8.32 -12.45 -9.25
N GLY A 113 -8.31 -12.25 -7.93
CA GLY A 113 -9.43 -11.75 -7.14
C GLY A 113 -9.58 -10.22 -7.11
N ASN A 114 -8.88 -9.48 -7.99
CA ASN A 114 -8.85 -8.00 -8.02
C ASN A 114 -8.31 -7.33 -6.74
N ILE A 115 -7.61 -8.08 -5.89
CA ILE A 115 -6.94 -7.56 -4.70
C ILE A 115 -5.46 -7.36 -5.02
N VAL A 116 -5.10 -6.13 -5.38
CA VAL A 116 -3.73 -5.80 -5.77
C VAL A 116 -2.82 -5.69 -4.55
N CYS A 117 -1.79 -6.52 -4.53
CA CYS A 117 -0.71 -6.46 -3.56
C CYS A 117 0.65 -6.63 -4.24
N ASN A 118 1.73 -6.57 -3.48
CA ASN A 118 3.06 -6.91 -3.97
C ASN A 118 3.66 -8.01 -3.09
N LYS A 119 4.28 -9.01 -3.72
CA LYS A 119 5.19 -9.91 -3.00
C LYS A 119 6.30 -9.10 -2.35
N ASN A 120 6.70 -9.45 -1.16
CA ASN A 120 7.70 -8.72 -0.38
C ASN A 120 8.48 -9.67 0.51
N GLY A 121 9.81 -9.53 0.51
CA GLY A 121 10.64 -10.24 1.48
C GLY A 121 10.29 -9.85 2.91
N ILE A 122 10.39 -10.80 3.81
CA ILE A 122 10.24 -10.61 5.24
C ILE A 122 11.61 -10.68 5.93
N PRO A 123 11.76 -10.23 7.17
CA PRO A 123 13.02 -10.41 7.91
C PRO A 123 13.42 -11.89 7.97
N PHE A 124 14.69 -12.16 7.67
CA PHE A 124 15.26 -13.53 7.61
C PHE A 124 14.49 -14.44 6.63
N ASP A 125 14.07 -13.88 5.51
CA ASP A 125 13.38 -14.64 4.46
C ASP A 125 14.32 -15.70 3.88
N ILE A 126 13.83 -16.94 3.80
CA ILE A 126 14.56 -18.07 3.22
C ILE A 126 14.36 -18.20 1.71
N GLU A 127 13.35 -17.52 1.18
CA GLU A 127 13.01 -17.53 -0.23
C GLU A 127 13.83 -16.50 -1.02
N LYS A 128 14.01 -16.76 -2.30
CA LYS A 128 14.67 -15.82 -3.22
C LYS A 128 13.84 -14.53 -3.37
N PRO A 129 14.46 -13.37 -3.64
CA PRO A 129 13.74 -12.09 -3.84
C PRO A 129 12.65 -12.11 -4.91
N THR A 130 12.71 -13.04 -5.86
CA THR A 130 11.68 -13.22 -6.90
C THR A 130 10.48 -14.03 -6.44
N ILE A 131 10.57 -14.73 -5.31
CA ILE A 131 9.53 -15.60 -4.73
C ILE A 131 8.95 -14.95 -3.48
N THR A 132 9.80 -14.71 -2.48
CA THR A 132 9.48 -14.14 -1.16
C THR A 132 8.52 -14.97 -0.31
N SER A 133 8.50 -14.72 0.99
CA SER A 133 7.59 -15.38 1.94
C SER A 133 6.49 -14.45 2.46
N GLY A 134 6.41 -13.23 1.95
CA GLY A 134 5.42 -12.25 2.40
C GLY A 134 4.76 -11.46 1.27
N ILE A 135 3.74 -10.72 1.65
CA ILE A 135 3.09 -9.71 0.81
C ILE A 135 2.99 -8.38 1.54
N ARG A 136 2.99 -7.31 0.76
CA ARG A 136 2.78 -5.95 1.24
C ARG A 136 1.42 -5.43 0.79
N LEU A 137 0.62 -4.98 1.75
CA LEU A 137 -0.69 -4.37 1.55
C LEU A 137 -0.65 -2.91 1.99
N GLY A 138 -1.54 -2.09 1.44
CA GLY A 138 -1.67 -0.69 1.82
C GLY A 138 -3.09 -0.17 1.60
N THR A 139 -3.50 0.78 2.41
CA THR A 139 -4.89 1.25 2.46
C THR A 139 -5.18 2.61 1.80
N PRO A 140 -4.20 3.43 1.34
CA PRO A 140 -4.50 4.75 0.80
C PRO A 140 -5.44 4.73 -0.41
N ALA A 141 -5.21 3.82 -1.38
CA ALA A 141 -6.04 3.74 -2.59
C ALA A 141 -7.49 3.35 -2.28
N ALA A 142 -7.71 2.37 -1.40
CA ALA A 142 -9.04 1.97 -0.95
C ALA A 142 -9.72 3.11 -0.18
N THR A 143 -8.99 3.80 0.70
CA THR A 143 -9.52 4.95 1.45
C THR A 143 -9.93 6.09 0.51
N THR A 144 -9.14 6.38 -0.52
CA THR A 144 -9.48 7.38 -1.55
C THR A 144 -10.77 7.02 -2.30
N ARG A 145 -11.06 5.71 -2.46
CA ARG A 145 -12.32 5.20 -3.04
C ARG A 145 -13.49 5.21 -2.05
N GLY A 146 -13.31 5.70 -0.84
CA GLY A 146 -14.33 5.80 0.18
C GLY A 146 -14.48 4.57 1.08
N PHE A 147 -13.56 3.61 1.02
CA PHE A 147 -13.59 2.44 1.90
C PHE A 147 -13.32 2.87 3.34
N LYS A 148 -14.11 2.29 4.24
CA LYS A 148 -13.99 2.44 5.69
C LYS A 148 -13.75 1.08 6.34
N GLU A 149 -13.78 1.03 7.65
CA GLU A 149 -13.45 -0.17 8.45
C GLU A 149 -14.27 -1.39 8.03
N THR A 150 -15.56 -1.23 7.76
CA THR A 150 -16.44 -2.35 7.36
C THR A 150 -15.98 -2.99 6.04
N GLN A 151 -15.66 -2.17 5.04
CA GLN A 151 -15.16 -2.66 3.76
C GLN A 151 -13.78 -3.30 3.91
N LEU A 152 -12.91 -2.74 4.78
CA LEU A 152 -11.59 -3.33 5.00
C LEU A 152 -11.65 -4.66 5.76
N LYS A 153 -12.61 -4.85 6.66
CA LYS A 153 -12.89 -6.18 7.24
C LYS A 153 -13.28 -7.17 6.15
N GLN A 154 -14.18 -6.77 5.27
CA GLN A 154 -14.61 -7.64 4.17
C GLN A 154 -13.46 -8.01 3.24
N VAL A 155 -12.62 -7.03 2.86
CA VAL A 155 -11.40 -7.27 2.07
C VAL A 155 -10.46 -8.23 2.80
N GLY A 156 -10.25 -8.04 4.10
CA GLY A 156 -9.45 -8.95 4.93
C GLY A 156 -10.00 -10.39 4.92
N SER A 157 -11.32 -10.55 5.04
CA SER A 157 -11.97 -11.86 4.97
C SER A 157 -11.77 -12.53 3.61
N TRP A 158 -11.88 -11.78 2.51
CA TRP A 158 -11.61 -12.30 1.16
C TRP A 158 -10.15 -12.69 0.96
N ILE A 159 -9.21 -11.91 1.49
CA ILE A 159 -7.78 -12.27 1.45
C ILE A 159 -7.55 -13.61 2.15
N LEU A 160 -8.12 -13.81 3.35
CA LEU A 160 -8.01 -15.07 4.09
C LEU A 160 -8.62 -16.22 3.30
N GLU A 161 -9.84 -16.06 2.79
CA GLU A 161 -10.54 -17.07 2.02
C GLU A 161 -9.77 -17.50 0.77
N ILE A 162 -9.21 -16.54 0.00
CA ILE A 162 -8.38 -16.83 -1.17
C ILE A 162 -7.12 -17.60 -0.74
N LEU A 163 -6.42 -17.15 0.29
CA LEU A 163 -5.17 -17.76 0.73
C LEU A 163 -5.39 -19.16 1.31
N ASP A 164 -6.51 -19.42 1.98
CA ASP A 164 -6.86 -20.74 2.52
C ASP A 164 -7.23 -21.73 1.42
N ASN A 165 -7.68 -21.26 0.27
CA ASN A 165 -8.12 -22.08 -0.86
C ASN A 165 -7.13 -22.15 -2.03
N VAL A 166 -5.93 -21.58 -1.91
CA VAL A 166 -4.90 -21.54 -2.98
C VAL A 166 -4.62 -22.93 -3.59
N HIS A 167 -4.66 -23.99 -2.79
CA HIS A 167 -4.34 -25.35 -3.20
C HIS A 167 -5.60 -26.22 -3.40
N SER A 168 -6.80 -25.64 -3.38
CA SER A 168 -8.06 -26.37 -3.51
C SER A 168 -8.71 -26.13 -4.89
N GLU A 169 -9.50 -27.09 -5.35
CA GLU A 169 -10.34 -26.94 -6.56
C GLU A 169 -11.39 -25.84 -6.42
N LYS A 170 -11.64 -25.36 -5.19
CA LYS A 170 -12.58 -24.27 -4.88
C LYS A 170 -12.02 -22.87 -5.17
N SER A 171 -10.74 -22.73 -5.50
CA SER A 171 -10.13 -21.41 -5.75
C SER A 171 -10.89 -20.59 -6.80
N SER A 172 -11.30 -21.22 -7.89
CA SER A 172 -12.09 -20.57 -8.97
C SER A 172 -13.47 -20.11 -8.52
N GLN A 173 -14.12 -20.84 -7.60
CA GLN A 173 -15.43 -20.46 -7.05
C GLN A 173 -15.31 -19.26 -6.10
N VAL A 174 -14.30 -19.22 -5.25
CA VAL A 174 -14.04 -18.10 -4.33
C VAL A 174 -13.78 -16.83 -5.13
N LEU A 175 -12.96 -16.91 -6.17
CA LEU A 175 -12.67 -15.78 -7.07
C LEU A 175 -13.94 -15.25 -7.75
N SER A 176 -14.85 -16.12 -8.17
CA SER A 176 -16.11 -15.71 -8.81
C SER A 176 -17.04 -14.96 -7.86
N LEU A 177 -17.10 -15.33 -6.59
CA LEU A 177 -17.92 -14.65 -5.57
C LEU A 177 -17.41 -13.22 -5.27
N ILE A 178 -16.11 -13.02 -5.30
CA ILE A 178 -15.49 -11.68 -5.09
C ILE A 178 -15.81 -10.76 -6.25
N HIS A 179 -15.76 -11.26 -7.49
CA HIS A 179 -16.12 -10.48 -8.69
C HIS A 179 -17.57 -9.98 -8.70
N ILE A 180 -18.50 -10.73 -8.08
CA ILE A 180 -19.93 -10.34 -7.99
C ILE A 180 -20.12 -9.24 -6.92
N SER A 181 -19.23 -9.13 -5.95
CA SER A 181 -19.34 -8.21 -4.80
C SER A 181 -18.69 -6.85 -5.05
N GLU A 182 -18.11 -6.58 -6.23
CA GLU A 182 -17.54 -5.26 -6.54
C GLU A 182 -18.62 -4.17 -6.49
N PRO A 183 -18.43 -3.11 -5.70
CA PRO A 183 -19.33 -1.97 -5.80
C PRO A 183 -19.23 -1.38 -7.20
N THR A 184 -20.34 -1.39 -7.92
CA THR A 184 -20.49 -0.74 -9.23
C THR A 184 -19.83 0.63 -9.21
N ARG A 185 -18.89 0.85 -10.13
CA ARG A 185 -18.29 2.17 -10.36
C ARG A 185 -19.42 3.19 -10.49
N ARG A 186 -19.54 4.08 -9.51
CA ARG A 186 -20.31 5.31 -9.75
C ARG A 186 -19.48 6.14 -10.74
N THR A 187 -19.99 6.24 -11.95
CA THR A 187 -19.56 7.20 -12.98
C THR A 187 -19.68 8.62 -12.46
#